data_12989c44e6d7e3b5e1c9c7d8c6068268
#
_entry.id   12989c44e6d7e3b5e1c9c7d8c6068268
#
_cell.length_a   1.000
_cell.length_b   1.000
_cell.length_c   1.000
_cell.angle_alpha   90.00
_cell.angle_beta   90.00
_cell.angle_gamma   90.00
#
_symmetry.space_group_name_H-M   'P 1'
#
loop_
_entity.id
_entity.type
_entity.pdbx_description
1 polymer ?
#
loop_
_entity_poly.entity_id
_entity_poly.type
_entity_poly.pdbx_seq_one_letter_code
_entity_poly.pdbx_strand_id
1 'polypeptide(L)'
;SGNSYNKVDAYATIRQDDMASSIAFTVFSRMSAATTPLTDGTEATSTTMTDTKVTLTMAEYGAVITSTSLANIATAGKADLASAELVGVNLGETTDKLGLAALEAGTNTIAADTAGTLDNLDLREAYTALANAGIAKFPDGRFVAFVNPAQVSDIKGDYITIAQNTDIGQATSGIVGALEGFTIVEDSNVTAGTTVCFGMNALGKAVAMNPMLVIAEGNDNLNRKINVGWHGILKYGVIDQNALRVLTGV
;
A
#
# COMPACT_ATOMS: atom_id res chain seq x y z
N SER A 1 -10.92 11.95 -14.12
CA SER A 1 -9.89 11.12 -13.50
C SER A 1 -10.28 10.94 -12.04
N GLY A 2 -10.93 9.80 -11.76
CA GLY A 2 -11.37 9.49 -10.41
C GLY A 2 -10.15 9.36 -9.49
N ASN A 3 -10.18 10.09 -8.39
CA ASN A 3 -9.28 9.89 -7.27
C ASN A 3 -9.55 8.47 -6.78
N SER A 4 -8.65 7.52 -7.05
CA SER A 4 -8.78 6.18 -6.50
C SER A 4 -8.47 6.29 -5.01
N TYR A 5 -9.48 6.08 -4.17
CA TYR A 5 -9.34 6.13 -2.72
C TYR A 5 -8.59 4.90 -2.17
N ASN A 6 -8.34 3.90 -2.97
CA ASN A 6 -7.56 2.72 -2.61
C ASN A 6 -6.45 2.51 -3.65
N LYS A 7 -5.27 3.02 -3.36
CA LYS A 7 -4.10 2.91 -4.24
C LYS A 7 -3.23 1.71 -3.90
N VAL A 8 -3.26 1.28 -2.65
CA VAL A 8 -2.41 0.21 -2.11
C VAL A 8 -2.75 -1.16 -2.71
N ASP A 9 -4.02 -1.43 -2.98
CA ASP A 9 -4.47 -2.71 -3.55
C ASP A 9 -3.86 -3.03 -4.91
N ALA A 10 -3.50 -2.02 -5.71
CA ALA A 10 -2.85 -2.22 -7.00
C ALA A 10 -1.48 -2.91 -6.89
N TYR A 11 -0.86 -2.84 -5.72
CA TYR A 11 0.50 -3.35 -5.46
C TYR A 11 0.52 -4.51 -4.46
N ALA A 12 -0.64 -4.91 -3.92
CA ALA A 12 -0.76 -6.00 -2.96
C ALA A 12 -0.89 -7.37 -3.65
N THR A 13 -0.24 -8.38 -3.07
CA THR A 13 -0.48 -9.77 -3.44
C THR A 13 -1.72 -10.28 -2.71
N ILE A 14 -2.81 -10.47 -3.45
CA ILE A 14 -4.12 -10.81 -2.88
C ILE A 14 -4.27 -12.33 -2.81
N ARG A 15 -4.68 -12.85 -1.64
CA ARG A 15 -5.17 -14.22 -1.45
C ARG A 15 -6.54 -14.18 -0.80
N GLN A 16 -7.46 -14.96 -1.35
CA GLN A 16 -8.82 -15.08 -0.83
C GLN A 16 -9.09 -16.53 -0.40
N ASP A 17 -9.70 -16.68 0.79
CA ASP A 17 -10.23 -17.95 1.28
C ASP A 17 -11.44 -17.64 2.16
N ASP A 18 -12.61 -17.98 1.67
CA ASP A 18 -13.90 -17.64 2.28
C ASP A 18 -14.20 -18.42 3.58
N MET A 19 -13.42 -19.45 3.90
CA MET A 19 -13.60 -20.30 5.08
C MET A 19 -12.46 -20.22 6.10
N ALA A 20 -11.43 -19.42 5.86
CA ALA A 20 -10.30 -19.30 6.75
C ALA A 20 -10.41 -18.07 7.66
N SER A 21 -10.01 -18.21 8.92
CA SER A 21 -9.79 -17.07 9.82
C SER A 21 -8.40 -16.45 9.67
N SER A 22 -7.49 -17.16 9.01
CA SER A 22 -6.13 -16.72 8.73
C SER A 22 -5.61 -17.32 7.43
N ILE A 23 -4.81 -16.55 6.69
CA ILE A 23 -4.18 -16.98 5.45
C ILE A 23 -2.67 -16.90 5.62
N ALA A 24 -1.98 -17.98 5.22
CA ALA A 24 -0.53 -18.03 5.24
C ALA A 24 0.05 -17.68 3.85
N PHE A 25 1.02 -16.79 3.84
CA PHE A 25 1.85 -16.48 2.69
C PHE A 25 3.21 -17.16 2.88
N THR A 26 3.68 -17.87 1.87
CA THR A 26 4.97 -18.55 1.91
C THR A 26 5.94 -17.83 1.00
N VAL A 27 7.08 -17.43 1.55
CA VAL A 27 8.20 -16.83 0.82
C VAL A 27 9.35 -17.81 0.83
N PHE A 28 9.88 -18.14 -0.35
CA PHE A 28 11.03 -19.03 -0.49
C PHE A 28 12.32 -18.21 -0.54
N SER A 29 13.31 -18.65 0.22
CA SER A 29 14.63 -18.03 0.20
C SER A 29 15.31 -18.24 -1.14
N ARG A 30 15.99 -17.20 -1.62
CA ARG A 30 16.76 -17.27 -2.86
C ARG A 30 17.94 -18.22 -2.68
N MET A 31 18.16 -19.08 -3.66
CA MET A 31 19.31 -19.97 -3.72
C MET A 31 20.59 -19.19 -4.05
N SER A 32 21.71 -19.53 -3.43
CA SER A 32 23.00 -18.96 -3.78
C SER A 32 23.43 -19.38 -5.20
N ALA A 33 24.15 -18.50 -5.89
CA ALA A 33 24.68 -18.83 -7.21
C ALA A 33 25.70 -19.97 -7.13
N ALA A 34 25.60 -20.94 -8.04
CA ALA A 34 26.55 -22.05 -8.16
C ALA A 34 27.79 -21.56 -8.94
N THR A 35 28.77 -21.00 -8.24
CA THR A 35 30.01 -20.45 -8.82
C THR A 35 31.15 -21.47 -8.92
N THR A 36 31.01 -22.63 -8.30
CA THR A 36 32.02 -23.66 -8.31
C THR A 36 31.72 -24.66 -9.42
N PRO A 37 32.66 -24.93 -10.35
CA PRO A 37 32.51 -25.97 -11.37
C PRO A 37 32.32 -27.35 -10.73
N LEU A 38 31.48 -28.18 -11.34
CA LEU A 38 31.32 -29.57 -10.92
C LEU A 38 32.52 -30.37 -11.33
N THR A 39 32.95 -31.29 -10.46
CA THR A 39 34.02 -32.26 -10.75
C THR A 39 33.41 -33.49 -11.43
N ASP A 40 34.00 -33.89 -12.53
CA ASP A 40 33.55 -35.08 -13.27
C ASP A 40 33.56 -36.34 -12.37
N GLY A 41 32.49 -37.13 -12.43
CA GLY A 41 32.29 -38.30 -11.61
C GLY A 41 31.94 -38.07 -10.14
N THR A 42 31.78 -36.83 -9.71
CA THR A 42 31.39 -36.47 -8.32
C THR A 42 29.94 -35.96 -8.28
N GLU A 43 29.15 -36.52 -7.37
CA GLU A 43 27.76 -36.08 -7.18
C GLU A 43 27.70 -34.63 -6.66
N ALA A 44 26.82 -33.84 -7.23
CA ALA A 44 26.60 -32.45 -6.80
C ALA A 44 25.92 -32.41 -5.42
N THR A 45 26.38 -31.54 -4.53
CA THR A 45 25.79 -31.35 -3.20
C THR A 45 24.40 -30.70 -3.35
N SER A 46 23.38 -31.37 -2.82
CA SER A 46 22.04 -30.85 -2.81
C SER A 46 21.89 -29.74 -1.75
N THR A 47 21.20 -28.65 -2.08
CA THR A 47 20.86 -27.57 -1.15
C THR A 47 19.40 -27.70 -0.77
N THR A 48 19.10 -27.64 0.53
CA THR A 48 17.73 -27.68 1.02
C THR A 48 17.05 -26.30 0.77
N MET A 49 15.83 -26.34 0.24
CA MET A 49 15.00 -25.16 0.06
C MET A 49 14.45 -24.71 1.42
N THR A 50 14.61 -23.43 1.74
CA THR A 50 14.10 -22.83 2.98
C THR A 50 12.91 -21.93 2.64
N ASP A 51 11.85 -22.04 3.44
CA ASP A 51 10.65 -21.20 3.32
C ASP A 51 10.36 -20.46 4.63
N THR A 52 9.78 -19.29 4.48
CA THR A 52 9.27 -18.50 5.60
C THR A 52 7.77 -18.29 5.41
N LYS A 53 6.99 -18.62 6.44
CA LYS A 53 5.53 -18.46 6.42
C LYS A 53 5.13 -17.25 7.25
N VAL A 54 4.41 -16.33 6.60
CA VAL A 54 3.78 -15.19 7.26
C VAL A 54 2.27 -15.43 7.29
N THR A 55 1.70 -15.54 8.48
CA THR A 55 0.26 -15.77 8.67
C THR A 55 -0.43 -14.48 9.01
N LEU A 56 -1.44 -14.09 8.22
CA LEU A 56 -2.28 -12.93 8.44
C LEU A 56 -3.62 -13.38 9.02
N THR A 57 -3.90 -13.00 10.27
CA THR A 57 -5.20 -13.24 10.91
C THR A 57 -6.15 -12.10 10.52
N MET A 58 -7.26 -12.45 9.90
CA MET A 58 -8.22 -11.50 9.37
C MET A 58 -9.10 -10.91 10.47
N ALA A 59 -9.56 -9.68 10.26
CA ALA A 59 -10.50 -8.99 11.14
C ALA A 59 -11.64 -8.39 10.31
N GLU A 60 -12.81 -8.26 10.94
CA GLU A 60 -13.95 -7.61 10.34
C GLU A 60 -13.84 -6.10 10.48
N TYR A 61 -14.08 -5.39 9.38
CA TYR A 61 -14.15 -3.93 9.31
C TYR A 61 -15.46 -3.51 8.69
N GLY A 62 -15.97 -2.36 9.11
CA GLY A 62 -17.20 -1.81 8.57
C GLY A 62 -17.50 -0.42 9.11
N ALA A 63 -18.35 0.29 8.40
CA ALA A 63 -18.89 1.57 8.83
C ALA A 63 -20.35 1.69 8.39
N VAL A 64 -21.17 2.41 9.14
CA VAL A 64 -22.59 2.59 8.85
C VAL A 64 -23.00 4.04 9.06
N ILE A 65 -23.84 4.54 8.16
CA ILE A 65 -24.53 5.83 8.27
C ILE A 65 -26.03 5.53 8.42
N THR A 66 -26.66 6.16 9.39
CA THR A 66 -28.11 6.06 9.60
C THR A 66 -28.77 7.32 9.05
N SER A 67 -29.66 7.16 8.09
CA SER A 67 -30.58 8.20 7.58
C SER A 67 -31.94 8.05 8.20
N THR A 68 -32.67 9.17 8.39
CA THR A 68 -34.04 9.16 8.90
C THR A 68 -35.00 9.66 7.81
N SER A 69 -36.26 9.17 7.86
CA SER A 69 -37.30 9.61 6.92
C SER A 69 -37.49 11.13 6.93
N LEU A 70 -37.35 11.77 8.11
CA LEU A 70 -37.45 13.23 8.22
C LEU A 70 -36.29 13.93 7.51
N ALA A 71 -35.05 13.42 7.69
CA ALA A 71 -33.87 13.96 7.01
C ALA A 71 -33.98 13.80 5.49
N ASN A 72 -34.51 12.66 5.05
CA ASN A 72 -34.69 12.37 3.62
C ASN A 72 -35.75 13.29 2.99
N ILE A 73 -36.87 13.55 3.66
CA ILE A 73 -37.89 14.53 3.24
C ILE A 73 -37.31 15.95 3.21
N ALA A 74 -36.59 16.34 4.26
CA ALA A 74 -36.01 17.69 4.36
C ALA A 74 -34.95 17.96 3.26
N THR A 75 -34.26 16.93 2.79
CA THR A 75 -33.27 17.03 1.72
C THR A 75 -33.80 16.67 0.32
N ALA A 76 -35.12 16.50 0.19
CA ALA A 76 -35.76 16.07 -1.07
C ALA A 76 -35.15 14.78 -1.66
N GLY A 77 -34.89 13.77 -0.83
CA GLY A 77 -34.36 12.46 -1.23
C GLY A 77 -32.85 12.38 -1.44
N LYS A 78 -32.11 13.47 -1.19
CA LYS A 78 -30.66 13.48 -1.41
C LYS A 78 -29.84 12.82 -0.28
N ALA A 79 -30.43 12.65 0.91
CA ALA A 79 -29.71 12.13 2.06
C ALA A 79 -29.27 10.68 1.86
N ASP A 80 -30.10 9.83 1.24
CA ASP A 80 -29.78 8.42 1.01
C ASP A 80 -28.69 8.26 -0.04
N LEU A 81 -28.75 9.06 -1.12
CA LEU A 81 -27.72 9.04 -2.17
C LEU A 81 -26.36 9.51 -1.64
N ALA A 82 -26.35 10.60 -0.87
CA ALA A 82 -25.14 11.12 -0.22
C ALA A 82 -24.57 10.10 0.78
N SER A 83 -25.41 9.39 1.52
CA SER A 83 -24.99 8.36 2.46
C SER A 83 -24.26 7.21 1.75
N ALA A 84 -24.78 6.75 0.62
CA ALA A 84 -24.13 5.68 -0.16
C ALA A 84 -22.77 6.12 -0.73
N GLU A 85 -22.68 7.35 -1.22
CA GLU A 85 -21.41 7.92 -1.72
C GLU A 85 -20.36 8.02 -0.61
N LEU A 86 -20.73 8.59 0.56
CA LEU A 86 -19.86 8.70 1.72
C LEU A 86 -19.37 7.36 2.25
N VAL A 87 -20.24 6.36 2.27
CA VAL A 87 -19.89 4.98 2.67
C VAL A 87 -18.90 4.35 1.68
N GLY A 88 -19.07 4.59 0.38
CA GLY A 88 -18.14 4.11 -0.65
C GLY A 88 -16.76 4.76 -0.54
N VAL A 89 -16.69 6.07 -0.30
CA VAL A 89 -15.45 6.79 -0.05
C VAL A 89 -14.75 6.25 1.21
N ASN A 90 -15.51 6.10 2.31
CA ASN A 90 -14.97 5.57 3.57
C ASN A 90 -14.40 4.16 3.42
N LEU A 91 -15.05 3.29 2.65
CA LEU A 91 -14.53 1.96 2.32
C LEU A 91 -13.16 2.05 1.65
N GLY A 92 -13.03 2.88 0.61
CA GLY A 92 -11.77 3.06 -0.10
C GLY A 92 -10.66 3.60 0.80
N GLU A 93 -10.93 4.65 1.57
CA GLU A 93 -9.97 5.23 2.52
C GLU A 93 -9.57 4.26 3.63
N THR A 94 -10.52 3.48 4.15
CA THR A 94 -10.22 2.52 5.23
C THR A 94 -9.30 1.41 4.73
N THR A 95 -9.59 0.84 3.57
CA THR A 95 -8.75 -0.22 2.99
C THR A 95 -7.35 0.29 2.66
N ASP A 96 -7.24 1.51 2.15
CA ASP A 96 -5.97 2.16 1.85
C ASP A 96 -5.14 2.39 3.13
N LYS A 97 -5.73 2.99 4.17
CA LYS A 97 -5.08 3.19 5.48
C LYS A 97 -4.61 1.89 6.13
N LEU A 98 -5.39 0.82 6.03
CA LEU A 98 -4.99 -0.49 6.56
C LEU A 98 -3.78 -1.06 5.83
N GLY A 99 -3.71 -0.88 4.52
CA GLY A 99 -2.57 -1.30 3.71
C GLY A 99 -1.32 -0.48 4.00
N LEU A 100 -1.45 0.85 4.05
CA LEU A 100 -0.35 1.75 4.40
C LEU A 100 0.18 1.51 5.81
N ALA A 101 -0.70 1.38 6.81
CA ALA A 101 -0.30 1.07 8.19
C ALA A 101 0.47 -0.26 8.28
N ALA A 102 0.11 -1.26 7.47
CA ALA A 102 0.85 -2.51 7.39
C ALA A 102 2.25 -2.32 6.80
N LEU A 103 2.39 -1.48 5.78
CA LEU A 103 3.68 -1.15 5.16
C LEU A 103 4.56 -0.31 6.10
N GLU A 104 4.00 0.71 6.74
CA GLU A 104 4.71 1.58 7.70
C GLU A 104 5.21 0.82 8.93
N ALA A 105 4.57 -0.27 9.30
CA ALA A 105 5.01 -1.18 10.37
C ALA A 105 6.21 -2.07 9.96
N GLY A 106 6.78 -1.86 8.80
CA GLY A 106 7.98 -2.56 8.32
C GLY A 106 9.18 -2.34 9.25
N THR A 107 9.99 -3.39 9.42
CA THR A 107 11.14 -3.38 10.33
C THR A 107 12.42 -2.83 9.70
N ASN A 108 12.49 -2.80 8.39
CA ASN A 108 13.66 -2.30 7.65
C ASN A 108 13.54 -0.80 7.42
N THR A 109 13.98 -0.03 8.40
CA THR A 109 13.94 1.44 8.37
C THR A 109 15.26 2.03 7.88
N ILE A 110 15.17 3.15 7.17
CA ILE A 110 16.28 4.02 6.79
C ILE A 110 15.95 5.39 7.36
N ALA A 111 16.86 5.98 8.13
CA ALA A 111 16.68 7.34 8.64
C ALA A 111 17.01 8.34 7.53
N ALA A 112 16.26 9.44 7.47
CA ALA A 112 16.55 10.53 6.54
C ALA A 112 17.96 11.10 6.75
N ASP A 113 18.62 11.45 5.66
CA ASP A 113 19.92 12.13 5.67
C ASP A 113 19.77 13.56 6.24
N THR A 114 18.70 14.25 5.85
CA THR A 114 18.31 15.54 6.40
C THR A 114 16.97 15.42 7.14
N ALA A 115 16.97 15.60 8.46
CA ALA A 115 15.77 15.47 9.28
C ALA A 115 14.66 16.44 8.84
N GLY A 116 13.49 15.89 8.59
CA GLY A 116 12.27 16.62 8.23
C GLY A 116 12.14 16.97 6.75
N THR A 117 12.99 16.42 5.89
CA THR A 117 12.93 16.69 4.44
C THR A 117 13.26 15.42 3.66
N LEU A 118 12.37 15.01 2.79
CA LEU A 118 12.64 13.90 1.86
C LEU A 118 13.42 14.42 0.66
N ASP A 119 14.63 13.92 0.47
CA ASP A 119 15.48 14.30 -0.66
C ASP A 119 15.77 13.13 -1.63
N ASN A 120 16.50 13.43 -2.70
CA ASN A 120 16.89 12.44 -3.70
C ASN A 120 17.91 11.42 -3.17
N LEU A 121 18.69 11.76 -2.16
CA LEU A 121 19.68 10.86 -1.57
C LEU A 121 18.99 9.75 -0.81
N ASP A 122 17.96 10.07 -0.04
CA ASP A 122 17.14 9.10 0.70
C ASP A 122 16.52 8.07 -0.24
N LEU A 123 15.97 8.53 -1.37
CA LEU A 123 15.40 7.64 -2.38
C LEU A 123 16.46 6.76 -3.05
N ARG A 124 17.64 7.29 -3.34
CA ARG A 124 18.77 6.51 -3.89
C ARG A 124 19.27 5.47 -2.91
N GLU A 125 19.32 5.78 -1.62
CA GLU A 125 19.70 4.82 -0.57
C GLU A 125 18.68 3.68 -0.50
N ALA A 126 17.38 4.01 -0.46
CA ALA A 126 16.32 3.03 -0.50
C ALA A 126 16.37 2.15 -1.76
N TYR A 127 16.61 2.76 -2.94
CA TYR A 127 16.77 2.01 -4.19
C TYR A 127 17.95 1.06 -4.13
N THR A 128 19.10 1.53 -3.65
CA THR A 128 20.32 0.73 -3.54
C THR A 128 20.11 -0.44 -2.59
N ALA A 129 19.45 -0.22 -1.46
CA ALA A 129 19.14 -1.25 -0.48
C ALA A 129 18.21 -2.33 -1.05
N LEU A 130 17.16 -1.96 -1.81
CA LEU A 130 16.25 -2.90 -2.46
C LEU A 130 16.94 -3.65 -3.62
N ALA A 131 17.74 -2.96 -4.43
CA ALA A 131 18.47 -3.55 -5.55
C ALA A 131 19.53 -4.55 -5.07
N ASN A 132 20.30 -4.21 -4.02
CA ASN A 132 21.28 -5.11 -3.41
C ASN A 132 20.63 -6.35 -2.78
N ALA A 133 19.44 -6.22 -2.23
CA ALA A 133 18.66 -7.36 -1.75
C ALA A 133 18.13 -8.25 -2.90
N GLY A 134 18.30 -7.84 -4.16
CA GLY A 134 17.87 -8.59 -5.34
C GLY A 134 16.36 -8.72 -5.47
N ILE A 135 15.62 -7.71 -5.01
CA ILE A 135 14.16 -7.70 -5.02
C ILE A 135 13.63 -7.49 -6.44
N ALA A 136 12.58 -8.23 -6.78
CA ALA A 136 11.91 -8.08 -8.06
C ALA A 136 11.18 -6.73 -8.14
N LYS A 137 11.35 -6.05 -9.26
CA LYS A 137 10.63 -4.83 -9.59
C LYS A 137 9.23 -5.15 -10.10
N PHE A 138 8.34 -4.18 -10.07
CA PHE A 138 7.03 -4.29 -10.70
C PHE A 138 7.15 -4.37 -12.23
N PRO A 139 6.08 -4.76 -12.95
CA PRO A 139 6.11 -4.95 -14.41
C PRO A 139 6.53 -3.71 -15.21
N ASP A 140 6.42 -2.51 -14.63
CA ASP A 140 6.89 -1.24 -15.19
C ASP A 140 8.43 -1.06 -15.10
N GLY A 141 9.14 -2.05 -14.52
CA GLY A 141 10.59 -2.04 -14.33
C GLY A 141 11.06 -1.19 -13.15
N ARG A 142 10.18 -0.71 -12.30
CA ARG A 142 10.46 0.19 -11.17
C ARG A 142 10.01 -0.41 -9.85
N PHE A 143 10.53 0.13 -8.75
CA PHE A 143 9.95 -0.02 -7.42
C PHE A 143 8.84 1.01 -7.22
N VAL A 144 8.08 0.91 -6.13
CA VAL A 144 7.02 1.84 -5.80
C VAL A 144 7.35 2.54 -4.50
N ALA A 145 7.09 3.85 -4.45
CA ALA A 145 7.19 4.65 -3.23
C ALA A 145 5.86 5.37 -2.96
N PHE A 146 5.28 5.12 -1.79
CA PHE A 146 4.15 5.89 -1.27
C PHE A 146 4.67 7.05 -0.45
N VAL A 147 4.24 8.25 -0.80
CA VAL A 147 4.79 9.51 -0.29
C VAL A 147 3.66 10.43 0.13
N ASN A 148 3.80 11.10 1.27
CA ASN A 148 2.86 12.12 1.70
C ASN A 148 2.96 13.38 0.82
N PRO A 149 1.86 14.10 0.54
CA PRO A 149 1.87 15.33 -0.27
C PRO A 149 2.87 16.40 0.18
N ALA A 150 3.14 16.52 1.50
CA ALA A 150 4.15 17.46 2.00
C ALA A 150 5.55 17.10 1.50
N GLN A 151 5.93 15.83 1.59
CA GLN A 151 7.22 15.30 1.14
C GLN A 151 7.37 15.33 -0.39
N VAL A 152 6.26 15.20 -1.13
CA VAL A 152 6.27 15.41 -2.58
C VAL A 152 6.67 16.84 -2.92
N SER A 153 6.27 17.82 -2.08
CA SER A 153 6.70 19.22 -2.24
C SER A 153 8.21 19.39 -2.04
N ASP A 154 8.79 18.65 -1.08
CA ASP A 154 10.24 18.70 -0.80
C ASP A 154 11.04 18.16 -2.00
N ILE A 155 10.66 16.99 -2.50
CA ILE A 155 11.26 16.40 -3.71
C ILE A 155 11.18 17.37 -4.90
N LYS A 156 10.03 18.03 -5.11
CA LYS A 156 9.87 19.02 -6.17
C LYS A 156 10.80 20.22 -5.98
N GLY A 157 11.03 20.64 -4.74
CA GLY A 157 11.97 21.71 -4.42
C GLY A 157 13.39 21.37 -4.82
N ASP A 158 13.85 20.17 -4.53
CA ASP A 158 15.17 19.67 -4.95
C ASP A 158 15.33 19.63 -6.47
N TYR A 159 14.31 19.16 -7.19
CA TYR A 159 14.33 19.12 -8.65
C TYR A 159 14.38 20.49 -9.31
N ILE A 160 13.70 21.48 -8.75
CA ILE A 160 13.77 22.85 -9.26
C ILE A 160 15.20 23.37 -9.15
N THR A 161 15.91 23.04 -8.08
CA THR A 161 17.31 23.44 -7.89
C THR A 161 18.25 22.73 -8.87
N ILE A 162 18.03 21.46 -9.16
CA ILE A 162 18.80 20.67 -10.12
C ILE A 162 18.44 21.06 -11.57
N ALA A 163 17.17 21.30 -11.87
CA ALA A 163 16.67 21.65 -13.19
C ALA A 163 17.12 23.07 -13.63
N GLN A 164 17.41 23.96 -12.70
CA GLN A 164 18.08 25.23 -13.04
C GLN A 164 19.45 25.03 -13.70
N ASN A 165 20.02 23.83 -13.58
CA ASN A 165 21.32 23.48 -14.15
C ASN A 165 21.26 22.55 -15.38
N THR A 166 20.17 21.82 -15.70
CA THR A 166 20.27 20.77 -16.71
C THR A 166 19.03 20.55 -17.60
N ASP A 167 17.77 20.63 -17.16
CA ASP A 167 16.58 20.45 -18.01
C ASP A 167 15.27 20.88 -17.33
N ILE A 168 14.53 21.76 -18.00
CA ILE A 168 13.33 22.41 -17.45
C ILE A 168 12.07 21.53 -17.61
N GLY A 169 12.13 20.44 -18.38
CA GLY A 169 10.96 19.66 -18.78
C GLY A 169 10.18 18.98 -17.66
N GLN A 170 10.85 18.46 -16.65
CA GLN A 170 10.20 17.76 -15.52
C GLN A 170 9.72 18.73 -14.43
N ALA A 171 10.45 19.81 -14.19
CA ALA A 171 10.06 20.81 -13.19
C ALA A 171 8.77 21.55 -13.54
N THR A 172 8.47 21.73 -14.83
CA THR A 172 7.28 22.44 -15.31
C THR A 172 6.02 21.58 -15.42
N SER A 173 6.15 20.26 -15.53
CA SER A 173 4.99 19.35 -15.71
C SER A 173 4.24 19.01 -14.41
N GLY A 174 4.84 19.26 -13.23
CA GLY A 174 4.23 18.98 -11.92
C GLY A 174 3.94 17.49 -11.67
N ILE A 175 4.39 16.61 -12.57
CA ILE A 175 4.14 15.17 -12.47
C ILE A 175 5.32 14.53 -11.76
N VAL A 176 5.12 14.08 -10.53
CA VAL A 176 6.02 13.16 -9.84
C VAL A 176 5.59 11.75 -10.23
N GLY A 177 5.94 11.31 -11.43
CA GLY A 177 5.53 9.99 -11.94
C GLY A 177 6.58 8.92 -11.70
N ALA A 178 7.86 9.27 -11.95
CA ALA A 178 8.96 8.31 -11.83
C ALA A 178 10.25 9.05 -11.46
N LEU A 179 10.86 8.60 -10.37
CA LEU A 179 12.01 9.25 -9.78
C LEU A 179 12.97 8.22 -9.20
N GLU A 180 14.29 8.36 -9.49
CA GLU A 180 15.36 7.50 -8.94
C GLU A 180 15.05 5.98 -9.02
N GLY A 181 14.30 5.55 -10.04
CA GLY A 181 13.89 4.14 -10.21
C GLY A 181 12.64 3.74 -9.44
N PHE A 182 11.94 4.70 -8.83
CA PHE A 182 10.63 4.52 -8.19
C PHE A 182 9.49 5.10 -9.03
N THR A 183 8.34 4.47 -8.96
CA THR A 183 7.05 5.06 -9.29
C THR A 183 6.52 5.73 -8.03
N ILE A 184 6.45 7.06 -8.04
CA ILE A 184 5.99 7.85 -6.89
C ILE A 184 4.46 7.89 -6.89
N VAL A 185 3.87 7.42 -5.80
CA VAL A 185 2.43 7.48 -5.56
C VAL A 185 2.19 8.44 -4.41
N GLU A 186 1.62 9.60 -4.72
CA GLU A 186 1.21 10.57 -3.71
C GLU A 186 -0.03 10.08 -2.99
N ASP A 187 0.02 9.99 -1.65
CA ASP A 187 -1.09 9.60 -0.83
C ASP A 187 -1.14 10.37 0.50
N SER A 188 -2.28 11.00 0.78
CA SER A 188 -2.51 11.76 2.01
C SER A 188 -2.70 10.88 3.24
N ASN A 189 -2.90 9.57 3.06
CA ASN A 189 -3.06 8.62 4.16
C ASN A 189 -1.71 8.12 4.70
N VAL A 190 -0.61 8.38 4.00
CA VAL A 190 0.75 8.10 4.49
C VAL A 190 1.05 9.01 5.67
N THR A 191 1.61 8.44 6.74
CA THR A 191 2.01 9.20 7.93
C THR A 191 3.05 10.25 7.57
N ALA A 192 2.81 11.50 7.98
CA ALA A 192 3.77 12.58 7.76
C ALA A 192 5.14 12.24 8.37
N GLY A 193 6.21 12.54 7.66
CA GLY A 193 7.56 12.17 8.06
C GLY A 193 7.94 10.71 7.79
N THR A 194 7.13 10.00 7.01
CA THR A 194 7.39 8.61 6.62
C THR A 194 7.16 8.43 5.12
N THR A 195 8.07 7.73 4.45
CA THR A 195 7.93 7.32 3.06
C THR A 195 8.17 5.82 2.96
N VAL A 196 7.32 5.12 2.24
CA VAL A 196 7.38 3.66 2.13
C VAL A 196 7.80 3.26 0.73
N CYS A 197 8.97 2.64 0.61
CA CYS A 197 9.57 2.16 -0.64
C CYS A 197 9.57 0.64 -0.68
N PHE A 198 9.00 0.02 -1.72
CA PHE A 198 8.91 -1.43 -1.77
C PHE A 198 8.90 -1.99 -3.19
N GLY A 199 9.24 -3.28 -3.28
CA GLY A 199 9.21 -4.06 -4.50
C GLY A 199 8.06 -5.06 -4.55
N MET A 200 8.06 -5.88 -5.58
CA MET A 200 7.03 -6.90 -5.78
C MET A 200 6.99 -7.90 -4.60
N ASN A 201 5.80 -8.34 -4.23
CA ASN A 201 5.52 -9.28 -3.13
C ASN A 201 5.89 -8.78 -1.71
N ALA A 202 6.11 -7.49 -1.51
CA ALA A 202 6.31 -6.92 -0.17
C ALA A 202 5.02 -6.99 0.67
N LEU A 203 3.90 -6.58 0.08
CA LEU A 203 2.59 -6.49 0.75
C LEU A 203 1.67 -7.64 0.35
N GLY A 204 1.04 -8.26 1.36
CA GLY A 204 -0.04 -9.22 1.18
C GLY A 204 -1.38 -8.69 1.68
N LYS A 205 -2.42 -9.08 0.98
CA LYS A 205 -3.82 -8.87 1.38
C LYS A 205 -4.51 -10.21 1.50
N ALA A 206 -4.90 -10.57 2.71
CA ALA A 206 -5.75 -11.72 3.00
C ALA A 206 -7.21 -11.28 3.03
N VAL A 207 -8.09 -11.98 2.34
CA VAL A 207 -9.53 -11.65 2.25
C VAL A 207 -10.34 -12.92 2.52
N ALA A 208 -11.21 -12.89 3.54
CA ALA A 208 -12.24 -13.90 3.74
C ALA A 208 -13.56 -13.45 3.14
N MET A 209 -13.91 -12.18 3.30
CA MET A 209 -15.11 -11.61 2.69
C MET A 209 -14.76 -10.27 2.06
N ASN A 210 -15.00 -10.18 0.76
CA ASN A 210 -14.83 -8.90 0.08
C ASN A 210 -15.76 -7.85 0.68
N PRO A 211 -15.29 -6.62 0.85
CA PRO A 211 -16.12 -5.54 1.32
C PRO A 211 -17.36 -5.38 0.44
N MET A 212 -18.53 -5.35 1.06
CA MET A 212 -19.81 -5.20 0.39
C MET A 212 -20.65 -4.07 1.00
N LEU A 213 -21.40 -3.39 0.15
CA LEU A 213 -22.38 -2.41 0.59
C LEU A 213 -23.61 -3.15 1.13
N VAL A 214 -24.11 -2.73 2.28
CA VAL A 214 -25.31 -3.26 2.90
C VAL A 214 -26.28 -2.11 3.19
N ILE A 215 -27.52 -2.29 2.76
CA ILE A 215 -28.63 -1.40 3.08
C ILE A 215 -29.59 -2.17 3.96
N ALA A 216 -29.79 -1.72 5.20
CA ALA A 216 -30.71 -2.31 6.14
C ALA A 216 -31.84 -1.33 6.46
N GLU A 217 -33.05 -1.72 6.10
CA GLU A 217 -34.28 -1.02 6.43
C GLU A 217 -34.89 -1.60 7.71
N GLY A 218 -35.67 -0.80 8.42
CA GLY A 218 -36.48 -1.31 9.52
C GLY A 218 -35.79 -1.49 10.88
N ASN A 219 -34.68 -0.80 11.11
CA ASN A 219 -33.96 -0.86 12.39
C ASN A 219 -34.58 0.03 13.50
N ASP A 220 -35.83 0.45 13.31
CA ASP A 220 -36.67 1.19 14.26
C ASP A 220 -38.07 0.60 14.25
N ASN A 221 -38.75 0.54 15.41
CA ASN A 221 -40.11 -0.02 15.57
C ASN A 221 -41.17 0.64 14.63
N LEU A 222 -40.87 1.83 14.13
CA LEU A 222 -41.73 2.56 13.18
C LEU A 222 -41.15 2.61 11.74
N ASN A 223 -40.11 1.87 11.48
CA ASN A 223 -39.43 1.82 10.18
C ASN A 223 -39.03 3.21 9.62
N ARG A 224 -38.57 4.12 10.49
CA ARG A 224 -38.20 5.50 10.13
C ARG A 224 -36.71 5.68 9.83
N LYS A 225 -35.91 4.63 10.00
CA LYS A 225 -34.46 4.67 9.83
C LYS A 225 -34.04 3.73 8.72
N ILE A 226 -33.11 4.20 7.90
CA ILE A 226 -32.43 3.41 6.90
C ILE A 226 -30.93 3.46 7.25
N ASN A 227 -30.32 2.30 7.37
CA ASN A 227 -28.88 2.16 7.59
C ASN A 227 -28.21 1.81 6.28
N VAL A 228 -27.28 2.61 5.85
CA VAL A 228 -26.41 2.35 4.71
C VAL A 228 -25.00 2.15 5.24
N GLY A 229 -24.40 1.01 4.99
CA GLY A 229 -23.07 0.71 5.49
C GLY A 229 -22.33 -0.27 4.61
N TRP A 230 -21.10 -0.52 4.95
CA TRP A 230 -20.29 -1.57 4.36
C TRP A 230 -19.65 -2.42 5.46
N HIS A 231 -19.37 -3.66 5.16
CA HIS A 231 -18.53 -4.52 5.98
C HIS A 231 -17.72 -5.47 5.10
N GLY A 232 -16.58 -5.93 5.63
CA GLY A 232 -15.71 -6.88 4.98
C GLY A 232 -14.75 -7.51 5.99
N ILE A 233 -14.23 -8.69 5.67
CA ILE A 233 -13.27 -9.41 6.51
C ILE A 233 -11.97 -9.53 5.73
N LEU A 234 -10.94 -8.80 6.17
CA LEU A 234 -9.68 -8.71 5.47
C LEU A 234 -8.51 -8.38 6.44
N LYS A 235 -7.28 -8.54 5.96
CA LYS A 235 -6.07 -8.11 6.65
C LYS A 235 -4.97 -7.82 5.63
N TYR A 236 -4.25 -6.73 5.85
CA TYR A 236 -2.99 -6.44 5.17
C TYR A 236 -1.81 -6.79 6.07
N GLY A 237 -0.69 -7.16 5.48
CA GLY A 237 0.55 -7.39 6.21
C GLY A 237 1.73 -7.53 5.26
N VAL A 238 2.91 -7.25 5.79
CA VAL A 238 4.16 -7.41 5.05
C VAL A 238 4.47 -8.90 4.93
N ILE A 239 4.64 -9.38 3.70
CA ILE A 239 5.00 -10.78 3.39
C ILE A 239 6.51 -10.95 3.44
N ASP A 240 7.24 -10.04 2.78
CA ASP A 240 8.70 -10.05 2.72
C ASP A 240 9.27 -8.72 3.20
N GLN A 241 9.87 -8.75 4.38
CA GLN A 241 10.51 -7.56 4.97
C GLN A 241 11.72 -7.08 4.15
N ASN A 242 12.39 -7.97 3.41
CA ASN A 242 13.52 -7.57 2.58
C ASN A 242 13.08 -6.73 1.37
N ALA A 243 11.84 -6.93 0.91
CA ALA A 243 11.25 -6.20 -0.20
C ALA A 243 10.69 -4.82 0.18
N LEU A 244 10.87 -4.40 1.42
CA LEU A 244 10.35 -3.16 1.98
C LEU A 244 11.46 -2.33 2.60
N ARG A 245 11.39 -1.00 2.42
CA ARG A 245 12.19 0.01 3.16
C ARG A 245 11.27 1.13 3.59
N VAL A 246 11.35 1.49 4.84
CA VAL A 246 10.57 2.58 5.44
C VAL A 246 11.56 3.71 5.74
N LEU A 247 11.45 4.82 5.01
CA LEU A 247 12.18 6.04 5.31
C LEU A 247 11.48 6.76 6.46
N THR A 248 12.22 7.15 7.46
CA THR A 248 11.69 7.78 8.68
C THR A 248 12.40 9.09 8.97
N GLY A 249 11.66 10.09 9.46
CA GLY A 249 12.21 11.41 9.76
C GLY A 249 12.41 12.28 8.51
N VAL A 250 11.71 11.94 7.42
CA VAL A 250 11.71 12.67 6.14
C VAL A 250 10.63 13.74 6.10
#